data_b821fed0f747fd1681e3da21ebdaa1bd
#
_entry.id   b821fed0f747fd1681e3da21ebdaa1bd
#
_cell.length_a   1.000
_cell.length_b   1.000
_cell.length_c   1.000
_cell.angle_alpha   90.00
_cell.angle_beta   90.00
_cell.angle_gamma   90.00
#
_symmetry.space_group_name_H-M   'P 1'
#
loop_
_entity.id
_entity.type
_entity.pdbx_description
1 polymer ?
#
loop_
_entity_poly.entity_id
_entity_poly.type
_entity_poly.pdbx_seq_one_letter_code
_entity_poly.pdbx_strand_id
1 'polypeptide(L)' 'MATNKQVFTLRLDESTYQKIGCLATAEHRSMTNYIEYVLLKHIAEIEEERGEIIPSEASTIEHYC' A
#
# COMPACT_ATOMS: atom_id res chain seq x y z
N MET A 1 19.52 -9.00 -8.69
CA MET A 1 19.33 -8.15 -7.73
C MET A 1 18.18 -8.52 -6.90
N ALA A 2 18.27 -8.31 -5.79
CA ALA A 2 17.25 -8.70 -4.92
C ALA A 2 16.18 -7.66 -4.88
N THR A 3 14.99 -8.10 -4.72
CA THR A 3 13.99 -7.17 -4.45
C THR A 3 14.22 -6.71 -3.08
N ASN A 4 14.05 -5.50 -2.85
CA ASN A 4 14.21 -4.94 -1.53
C ASN A 4 12.89 -4.66 -0.92
N LYS A 5 12.05 -5.66 -0.87
CA LYS A 5 10.77 -5.47 -0.24
C LYS A 5 10.96 -5.38 1.24
N GLN A 6 10.43 -4.34 1.81
CA GLN A 6 10.51 -4.16 3.25
C GLN A 6 9.39 -4.91 3.92
N VAL A 7 9.67 -5.40 5.12
CA VAL A 7 8.65 -6.07 5.90
C VAL A 7 7.89 -5.02 6.68
N PHE A 8 6.58 -5.10 6.61
CA PHE A 8 5.74 -4.11 7.22
C PHE A 8 4.57 -4.81 7.91
N THR A 9 4.34 -4.51 9.15
CA THR A 9 3.25 -5.08 9.89
C THR A 9 2.10 -4.11 9.94
N LEU A 10 0.94 -4.55 9.50
CA LEU A 10 -0.23 -3.71 9.43
C LEU A 10 -1.32 -4.30 10.31
N ARG A 11 -1.89 -3.46 11.16
CA ARG A 11 -2.97 -3.88 12.02
C ARG A 11 -4.24 -3.20 11.59
N LEU A 12 -5.28 -3.98 11.43
CA LEU A 12 -6.58 -3.49 11.02
C LEU A 12 -7.61 -3.92 12.03
N ASP A 13 -8.62 -3.09 12.21
CA ASP A 13 -9.73 -3.52 13.02
C ASP A 13 -10.49 -4.61 12.27
N GLU A 14 -11.30 -5.33 12.99
CA GLU A 14 -11.93 -6.51 12.43
C GLU A 14 -12.81 -6.17 11.25
N SER A 15 -13.55 -5.09 11.35
CA SER A 15 -14.45 -4.70 10.27
C SER A 15 -13.70 -4.42 8.99
N THR A 16 -12.63 -3.65 9.08
CA THR A 16 -11.82 -3.32 7.92
C THR A 16 -11.16 -4.57 7.36
N TYR A 17 -10.66 -5.42 8.23
CA TYR A 17 -10.01 -6.65 7.81
C TYR A 17 -10.96 -7.50 6.99
N GLN A 18 -12.18 -7.65 7.47
CA GLN A 18 -13.16 -8.50 6.77
C GLN A 18 -13.55 -7.89 5.44
N LYS A 19 -13.70 -6.60 5.39
CA LYS A 19 -14.09 -5.95 4.14
C LYS A 19 -12.99 -6.09 3.10
N ILE A 20 -11.74 -5.94 3.52
CA ILE A 20 -10.64 -6.10 2.59
C ILE A 20 -10.55 -7.54 2.13
N GLY A 21 -10.80 -8.48 3.03
CA GLY A 21 -10.81 -9.88 2.62
C GLY A 21 -11.85 -10.16 1.56
N CYS A 22 -13.04 -9.58 1.72
CA CYS A 22 -14.08 -9.76 0.72
C CYS A 22 -13.67 -9.17 -0.62
N LEU A 23 -13.07 -8.01 -0.59
CA LEU A 23 -12.66 -7.37 -1.82
C LEU A 23 -11.53 -8.15 -2.51
N ALA A 24 -10.60 -8.65 -1.73
CA ALA A 24 -9.52 -9.43 -2.29
C ALA A 24 -10.05 -10.70 -2.94
N THR A 25 -10.99 -11.35 -2.28
CA THR A 25 -11.58 -12.55 -2.83
C THR A 25 -12.33 -12.26 -4.13
N ALA A 26 -13.03 -11.15 -4.16
CA ALA A 26 -13.76 -10.77 -5.36
C ALA A 26 -12.83 -10.55 -6.53
N GLU A 27 -11.59 -10.16 -6.25
CA GLU A 27 -10.62 -9.94 -7.30
C GLU A 27 -9.70 -11.13 -7.50
N HIS A 28 -9.99 -12.23 -6.82
CA HIS A 28 -9.16 -13.43 -6.94
C HIS A 28 -7.72 -13.17 -6.54
N ARG A 29 -7.54 -12.37 -5.50
CA ARG A 29 -6.21 -12.05 -4.99
C ARG A 29 -6.12 -12.46 -3.55
N SER A 30 -4.90 -12.74 -3.09
CA SER A 30 -4.70 -12.91 -1.68
C SER A 30 -4.84 -11.54 -1.00
N MET A 31 -5.05 -11.56 0.30
CA MET A 31 -5.20 -10.30 1.01
C MET A 31 -3.94 -9.44 0.88
N THR A 32 -2.77 -10.07 1.00
CA THR A 32 -1.53 -9.34 0.88
C THR A 32 -1.39 -8.71 -0.50
N ASN A 33 -1.69 -9.50 -1.53
CA ASN A 33 -1.58 -8.98 -2.89
C ASN A 33 -2.59 -7.88 -3.14
N TYR A 34 -3.77 -8.01 -2.58
CA TYR A 34 -4.78 -6.98 -2.78
C TYR A 34 -4.34 -5.67 -2.13
N ILE A 35 -3.81 -5.76 -0.92
CA ILE A 35 -3.37 -4.56 -0.21
C ILE A 35 -2.23 -3.91 -0.98
N GLU A 36 -1.30 -4.70 -1.46
CA GLU A 36 -0.19 -4.14 -2.24
C GLU A 36 -0.70 -3.47 -3.51
N TYR A 37 -1.66 -4.10 -4.17
CA TYR A 37 -2.23 -3.52 -5.37
C TYR A 37 -2.87 -2.17 -5.08
N VAL A 38 -3.62 -2.08 -4.00
CA VAL A 38 -4.29 -0.82 -3.65
C VAL A 38 -3.28 0.26 -3.34
N LEU A 39 -2.22 -0.10 -2.62
CA LEU A 39 -1.20 0.88 -2.28
C LEU A 39 -0.48 1.38 -3.51
N LEU A 40 -0.14 0.48 -4.41
CA LEU A 40 0.54 0.88 -5.65
C LEU A 40 -0.37 1.77 -6.48
N LYS A 41 -1.64 1.43 -6.55
CA LYS A 41 -2.59 2.23 -7.30
C LYS A 41 -2.70 3.62 -6.69
N HIS A 42 -2.75 3.69 -5.37
CA HIS A 42 -2.84 4.98 -4.70
C HIS A 42 -1.61 5.83 -4.97
N ILE A 43 -0.43 5.21 -4.92
CA ILE A 43 0.80 5.94 -5.20
C ILE A 43 0.79 6.48 -6.61
N ALA A 44 0.34 5.67 -7.56
CA ALA A 44 0.29 6.12 -8.94
C ALA A 44 -0.64 7.31 -9.09
N GLU A 45 -1.75 7.30 -8.39
CA GLU A 45 -2.69 8.41 -8.45
C GLU A 45 -2.08 9.69 -7.88
N ILE A 46 -1.36 9.55 -6.78
CA ILE A 46 -0.73 10.71 -6.18
C ILE A 46 0.35 11.27 -7.09
N GLU A 47 1.14 10.37 -7.69
CA GLU A 47 2.21 10.82 -8.56
C GLU A 47 1.67 11.49 -9.81
N GLU A 48 0.54 11.02 -10.29
CA GLU A 48 -0.07 11.65 -11.44
C GLU A 48 -0.55 13.05 -11.11
N GLU A 49 -1.00 13.23 -9.88
CA GLU A 49 -1.54 14.51 -9.47
C GLU A 49 -0.45 15.48 -9.04
N ARG A 50 0.56 14.99 -8.35
CA ARG A 50 1.56 15.85 -7.72
C ARG A 50 2.95 15.69 -8.27
N GLY A 51 3.16 14.71 -9.13
CA GLY A 51 4.50 14.43 -9.63
C GLY A 51 5.15 13.31 -8.85
N GLU A 52 6.27 12.90 -9.36
CA GLU A 52 6.95 11.74 -8.84
C GLU A 52 7.35 11.91 -7.39
N ILE A 53 7.11 10.87 -6.60
CA ILE A 53 7.53 10.86 -5.22
C ILE A 53 8.98 10.41 -5.17
N ILE A 54 9.83 11.20 -4.56
CA ILE A 54 11.26 10.92 -4.53
C ILE A 54 11.63 10.41 -3.16
N PRO A 55 11.94 9.13 -3.05
CA PRO A 55 12.20 8.55 -1.72
C PRO A 55 13.38 9.16 -1.00
N SER A 56 14.33 9.72 -1.76
CA SER A 56 15.48 10.29 -1.10
C SER A 56 15.11 11.46 -0.20
N GLU A 57 13.96 12.04 -0.43
CA GLU A 57 13.48 13.11 0.42
C GLU A 57 12.52 12.61 1.47
N ALA A 58 12.33 11.33 1.50
CA ALA A 58 11.32 10.76 2.37
C ALA A 58 11.69 10.87 3.84
N SER A 59 12.92 11.22 4.13
CA SER A 59 13.28 11.35 5.53
C SER A 59 12.41 12.38 6.24
N THR A 60 11.82 13.27 5.50
CA THR A 60 10.94 14.25 6.10
C THR A 60 9.51 13.75 6.18
N ILE A 61 9.23 12.65 5.54
CA ILE A 61 7.86 12.17 5.46
C ILE A 61 7.42 11.53 6.76
N GLU A 62 8.35 11.15 7.58
CA GLU A 62 7.97 10.51 8.83
C GLU A 62 7.02 11.37 9.63
N HIS A 63 6.96 12.64 9.33
CA HIS A 63 6.02 13.50 10.02
C HIS A 63 4.59 13.19 9.64
N TYR A 64 4.40 12.49 8.55
CA TYR A 64 3.07 12.20 8.09
C TYR A 64 2.38 11.13 8.92
N CYS A 65 3.13 10.42 9.68
CA CYS A 65 2.56 9.30 10.43
C CYS A 65 1.81 9.75 11.65
#